data_0436b7e3bf7769bdbb79c635906f4e79
#
_entry.id   0436b7e3bf7769bdbb79c635906f4e79
#
_cell.length_a   1.000
_cell.length_b   1.000
_cell.length_c   1.000
_cell.angle_alpha   90.00
_cell.angle_beta   90.00
_cell.angle_gamma   90.00
#
_symmetry.space_group_name_H-M   'P 1'
#
loop_
_entity.id
_entity.type
_entity.pdbx_description
1 polymer ?
#
loop_
_entity_poly.entity_id
_entity_poly.type
_entity_poly.pdbx_seq_one_letter_code
_entity_poly.pdbx_strand_id
1 'polypeptide(L)'
;QAAFNRPQDSHYAGLKALCEECEQYLPQHTQYHLPLPYIVDEDGVRLPASYANFLICNDAVLLPIYKQDEDAIAIDVMQSAYPNHVIEPIDCSVLVKQYGSLHCISMQVPTNTLQASVLALLEKGVSIYAQ
;
A
#
# COMPACT_ATOMS: atom_id res chain seq x y z
N GLN A 1 -0.40 9.59 -1.79
CA GLN A 1 0.97 9.62 -1.31
C GLN A 1 1.57 11.00 -1.48
N ALA A 2 2.40 11.43 -0.54
CA ALA A 2 3.05 12.73 -0.56
C ALA A 2 4.53 12.57 -0.20
N ALA A 3 5.40 13.46 -0.70
CA ALA A 3 6.83 13.41 -0.44
C ALA A 3 7.27 14.41 0.66
N PHE A 4 6.36 14.74 1.59
CA PHE A 4 6.63 15.75 2.64
C PHE A 4 7.87 15.43 3.49
N ASN A 5 8.19 14.16 3.66
CA ASN A 5 9.35 13.66 4.38
C ASN A 5 10.65 13.71 3.56
N ARG A 6 10.58 14.01 2.25
CA ARG A 6 11.73 13.99 1.32
C ARG A 6 11.72 15.16 0.34
N PRO A 7 11.96 16.41 0.82
CA PRO A 7 11.92 17.60 -0.04
C PRO A 7 12.97 17.61 -1.18
N GLN A 8 14.02 16.80 -1.05
CA GLN A 8 15.08 16.66 -2.08
C GLN A 8 14.82 15.56 -3.10
N ASP A 9 13.71 14.82 -2.94
CA ASP A 9 13.34 13.75 -3.85
C ASP A 9 12.86 14.32 -5.20
N SER A 10 13.24 13.67 -6.30
CA SER A 10 12.84 14.06 -7.65
C SER A 10 11.32 14.10 -7.88
N HIS A 11 10.56 13.33 -7.08
CA HIS A 11 9.09 13.30 -7.15
C HIS A 11 8.42 14.36 -6.27
N TYR A 12 9.19 15.08 -5.43
CA TYR A 12 8.63 16.03 -4.46
C TYR A 12 7.74 17.10 -5.12
N ALA A 13 8.26 17.76 -6.15
CA ALA A 13 7.53 18.84 -6.81
C ALA A 13 6.22 18.36 -7.45
N GLY A 14 6.26 17.21 -8.14
CA GLY A 14 5.06 16.62 -8.76
C GLY A 14 4.03 16.16 -7.74
N LEU A 15 4.44 15.50 -6.67
CA LEU A 15 3.53 15.05 -5.60
C LEU A 15 2.94 16.22 -4.82
N LYS A 16 3.72 17.29 -4.60
CA LYS A 16 3.23 18.51 -3.98
C LYS A 16 2.15 19.18 -4.85
N ALA A 17 2.42 19.38 -6.14
CA ALA A 17 1.45 19.93 -7.06
C ALA A 17 0.16 19.11 -7.11
N LEU A 18 0.26 17.78 -7.12
CA LEU A 18 -0.91 16.88 -7.09
C LEU A 18 -1.73 17.07 -5.80
N CYS A 19 -1.08 17.21 -4.64
CA CYS A 19 -1.80 17.47 -3.39
C CYS A 19 -2.55 18.82 -3.45
N GLU A 20 -1.90 19.88 -3.96
CA GLU A 20 -2.51 21.21 -4.12
C GLU A 20 -3.71 21.17 -5.09
N GLU A 21 -3.60 20.43 -6.19
CA GLU A 21 -4.72 20.21 -7.12
C GLU A 21 -5.86 19.43 -6.44
N CYS A 22 -5.56 18.39 -5.67
CA CYS A 22 -6.59 17.65 -4.92
C CYS A 22 -7.32 18.55 -3.92
N GLU A 23 -6.62 19.44 -3.22
CA GLU A 23 -7.24 20.42 -2.31
C GLU A 23 -8.17 21.38 -3.06
N GLN A 24 -7.75 21.80 -4.24
CA GLN A 24 -8.53 22.73 -5.07
C GLN A 24 -9.81 22.09 -5.65
N TYR A 25 -9.69 20.86 -6.19
CA TYR A 25 -10.81 20.22 -6.90
C TYR A 25 -11.68 19.34 -6.00
N LEU A 26 -11.20 18.96 -4.83
CA LEU A 26 -11.88 18.09 -3.88
C LEU A 26 -11.91 18.71 -2.46
N PRO A 27 -12.33 19.99 -2.31
CA PRO A 27 -12.24 20.70 -1.03
C PRO A 27 -13.11 20.08 0.08
N GLN A 28 -14.10 19.26 -0.29
CA GLN A 28 -14.97 18.56 0.66
C GLN A 28 -14.38 17.24 1.18
N HIS A 29 -13.21 16.82 0.67
CA HIS A 29 -12.56 15.59 1.09
C HIS A 29 -11.39 15.88 2.02
N THR A 30 -11.28 15.13 3.10
CA THR A 30 -10.11 15.16 3.97
C THR A 30 -8.95 14.43 3.26
N GLN A 31 -7.80 15.08 3.16
CA GLN A 31 -6.60 14.46 2.63
C GLN A 31 -5.76 13.85 3.74
N TYR A 32 -5.30 12.63 3.54
CA TYR A 32 -4.37 11.92 4.39
C TYR A 32 -3.06 11.70 3.63
N HIS A 33 -1.97 12.27 4.10
CA HIS A 33 -0.70 12.30 3.40
C HIS A 33 0.19 11.14 3.86
N LEU A 34 0.28 10.08 3.07
CA LEU A 34 1.22 8.99 3.29
C LEU A 34 2.64 9.43 2.92
N PRO A 35 3.66 9.07 3.72
CA PRO A 35 5.04 9.40 3.42
C PRO A 35 5.53 8.68 2.15
N LEU A 36 6.62 9.16 1.57
CA LEU A 36 7.26 8.54 0.42
C LEU A 36 8.43 7.64 0.90
N PRO A 37 8.34 6.30 0.75
CA PRO A 37 9.48 5.44 1.02
C PRO A 37 10.55 5.61 -0.06
N TYR A 38 11.80 5.38 0.32
CA TYR A 38 12.93 5.43 -0.61
C TYR A 38 13.75 4.15 -0.51
N ILE A 39 13.57 3.27 -1.47
CA ILE A 39 14.23 1.98 -1.54
C ILE A 39 14.97 1.87 -2.86
N VAL A 40 16.18 1.38 -2.82
CA VAL A 40 16.97 1.05 -4.00
C VAL A 40 17.35 -0.42 -3.98
N ASP A 41 17.55 -0.99 -5.15
CA ASP A 41 18.12 -2.34 -5.30
C ASP A 41 19.64 -2.35 -5.12
N GLU A 42 20.26 -3.49 -5.38
CA GLU A 42 21.70 -3.70 -5.26
C GLU A 42 22.53 -2.89 -6.27
N ASP A 43 21.91 -2.51 -7.38
CA ASP A 43 22.51 -1.67 -8.44
C ASP A 43 22.25 -0.17 -8.21
N GLY A 44 21.59 0.19 -7.11
CA GLY A 44 21.22 1.58 -6.77
C GLY A 44 20.02 2.11 -7.54
N VAL A 45 19.29 1.26 -8.25
CA VAL A 45 18.07 1.64 -8.97
C VAL A 45 16.90 1.76 -8.00
N ARG A 46 16.16 2.87 -8.08
CA ARG A 46 15.02 3.11 -7.22
C ARG A 46 13.88 2.15 -7.51
N LEU A 47 13.39 1.50 -6.45
CA LEU A 47 12.23 0.62 -6.51
C LEU A 47 10.92 1.40 -6.31
N PRO A 48 9.81 0.98 -6.95
CA PRO A 48 8.52 1.69 -6.93
C PRO A 48 7.72 1.41 -5.65
N ALA A 49 8.34 1.59 -4.49
CA ALA A 49 7.68 1.42 -3.21
C ALA A 49 6.62 2.50 -2.95
N SER A 50 5.48 2.11 -2.42
CA SER A 50 4.39 3.04 -2.13
C SER A 50 3.45 2.48 -1.07
N TYR A 51 3.25 3.22 0.03
CA TYR A 51 2.22 2.90 1.02
C TYR A 51 0.78 3.05 0.47
N ALA A 52 0.60 3.76 -0.65
CA ALA A 52 -0.68 3.84 -1.34
C ALA A 52 -1.05 2.55 -2.09
N ASN A 53 -0.17 1.54 -2.09
CA ASN A 53 -0.42 0.21 -2.64
C ASN A 53 -1.07 -0.74 -1.61
N PHE A 54 -1.94 -0.18 -0.75
CA PHE A 54 -2.70 -0.92 0.25
C PHE A 54 -3.96 -1.57 -0.33
N LEU A 55 -4.53 -2.52 0.40
CA LEU A 55 -5.76 -3.23 0.03
C LEU A 55 -6.77 -3.13 1.17
N ILE A 56 -7.99 -2.71 0.87
CA ILE A 56 -9.11 -2.79 1.81
C ILE A 56 -9.76 -4.16 1.65
N CYS A 57 -9.82 -4.92 2.73
CA CYS A 57 -10.40 -6.26 2.74
C CYS A 57 -11.31 -6.42 3.98
N ASN A 58 -12.61 -6.38 3.76
CA ASN A 58 -13.62 -6.40 4.83
C ASN A 58 -13.34 -5.34 5.90
N ASP A 59 -13.08 -5.75 7.15
CA ASP A 59 -12.85 -4.87 8.30
C ASP A 59 -11.35 -4.53 8.49
N ALA A 60 -10.50 -4.90 7.55
CA ALA A 60 -9.07 -4.66 7.60
C ALA A 60 -8.55 -3.85 6.41
N VAL A 61 -7.48 -3.09 6.65
CA VAL A 61 -6.65 -2.48 5.63
C VAL A 61 -5.29 -3.15 5.67
N LEU A 62 -4.96 -3.91 4.64
CA LEU A 62 -3.65 -4.52 4.49
C LEU A 62 -2.70 -3.45 3.94
N LEU A 63 -1.74 -3.03 4.75
CA LEU A 63 -0.81 -1.96 4.43
C LEU A 63 0.57 -2.52 4.09
N PRO A 64 1.11 -2.29 2.89
CA PRO A 64 2.48 -2.70 2.60
C PRO A 64 3.46 -1.90 3.44
N ILE A 65 4.40 -2.59 4.07
CA ILE A 65 5.55 -1.99 4.76
C ILE A 65 6.85 -2.49 4.14
N TYR A 66 7.94 -1.76 4.33
CA TYR A 66 9.18 -1.97 3.59
C TYR A 66 10.44 -1.96 4.48
N LYS A 67 10.28 -2.08 5.80
CA LYS A 67 11.37 -1.96 6.79
C LYS A 67 12.08 -0.61 6.72
N GLN A 68 11.28 0.45 6.57
CA GLN A 68 11.72 1.84 6.56
C GLN A 68 11.21 2.55 7.82
N ASP A 69 11.90 3.61 8.22
CA ASP A 69 11.48 4.44 9.35
C ASP A 69 10.09 5.08 9.12
N GLU A 70 9.72 5.27 7.85
CA GLU A 70 8.43 5.79 7.42
C GLU A 70 7.26 4.81 7.63
N ASP A 71 7.51 3.52 7.86
CA ASP A 71 6.45 2.51 8.04
C ASP A 71 5.54 2.87 9.22
N ALA A 72 6.11 3.33 10.34
CA ALA A 72 5.33 3.74 11.51
C ALA A 72 4.42 4.94 11.20
N ILE A 73 4.94 5.94 10.47
CA ILE A 73 4.17 7.12 10.06
C ILE A 73 3.02 6.70 9.14
N ALA A 74 3.28 5.78 8.21
CA ALA A 74 2.26 5.28 7.30
C ALA A 74 1.13 4.55 8.04
N ILE A 75 1.46 3.74 9.05
CA ILE A 75 0.47 3.04 9.89
C ILE A 75 -0.41 4.06 10.62
N ASP A 76 0.16 5.07 11.27
CA ASP A 76 -0.56 6.11 12.01
C ASP A 76 -1.52 6.91 11.10
N VAL A 77 -1.04 7.27 9.90
CA VAL A 77 -1.86 7.97 8.90
C VAL A 77 -3.03 7.08 8.45
N MET A 78 -2.77 5.80 8.17
CA MET A 78 -3.82 4.86 7.76
C MET A 78 -4.82 4.60 8.88
N GLN A 79 -4.39 4.48 10.13
CA GLN A 79 -5.30 4.34 11.26
C GLN A 79 -6.20 5.58 11.42
N SER A 80 -5.66 6.77 11.15
CA SER A 80 -6.44 8.01 11.16
C SER A 80 -7.45 8.08 10.02
N ALA A 81 -7.08 7.58 8.84
CA ALA A 81 -7.94 7.55 7.65
C ALA A 81 -9.04 6.48 7.75
N TYR A 82 -8.76 5.37 8.41
CA TYR A 82 -9.65 4.21 8.56
C TYR A 82 -9.87 3.85 10.04
N PRO A 83 -10.50 4.71 10.84
CA PRO A 83 -10.59 4.55 12.29
C PRO A 83 -11.36 3.30 12.74
N ASN A 84 -12.21 2.75 11.87
CA ASN A 84 -13.04 1.57 12.17
C ASN A 84 -12.46 0.26 11.56
N HIS A 85 -11.29 0.32 10.94
CA HIS A 85 -10.63 -0.85 10.36
C HIS A 85 -9.38 -1.22 11.17
N VAL A 86 -9.04 -2.49 11.14
CA VAL A 86 -7.74 -2.96 11.62
C VAL A 86 -6.71 -2.66 10.54
N ILE A 87 -5.64 -1.95 10.90
CA ILE A 87 -4.50 -1.75 9.99
C ILE A 87 -3.54 -2.92 10.19
N GLU A 88 -3.40 -3.76 9.16
CA GLU A 88 -2.55 -4.94 9.17
C GLU A 88 -1.30 -4.69 8.31
N PRO A 89 -0.13 -4.47 8.92
CA PRO A 89 1.11 -4.25 8.18
C PRO A 89 1.62 -5.55 7.55
N ILE A 90 1.89 -5.52 6.26
CA ILE A 90 2.42 -6.66 5.50
C ILE A 90 3.80 -6.32 4.94
N ASP A 91 4.82 -7.09 5.32
CA ASP A 91 6.19 -6.90 4.80
C ASP A 91 6.26 -7.21 3.30
N CYS A 92 6.39 -6.15 2.50
CA CYS A 92 6.50 -6.20 1.05
C CYS A 92 7.92 -5.91 0.54
N SER A 93 8.94 -5.93 1.41
CA SER A 93 10.33 -5.65 1.05
C SER A 93 10.90 -6.61 0.01
N VAL A 94 10.38 -7.84 -0.08
CA VAL A 94 10.72 -8.80 -1.14
C VAL A 94 9.92 -8.54 -2.41
N LEU A 95 8.61 -8.26 -2.26
CA LEU A 95 7.72 -8.03 -3.41
C LEU A 95 8.13 -6.81 -4.23
N VAL A 96 8.56 -5.74 -3.59
CA VAL A 96 8.94 -4.50 -4.28
C VAL A 96 10.12 -4.69 -5.23
N LYS A 97 10.97 -5.68 -4.99
CA LYS A 97 12.08 -6.05 -5.89
C LYS A 97 11.61 -6.57 -7.26
N GLN A 98 10.33 -6.99 -7.36
CA GLN A 98 9.69 -7.39 -8.61
C GLN A 98 8.90 -6.24 -9.26
N TYR A 99 9.17 -4.99 -8.86
CA TYR A 99 8.51 -3.77 -9.34
C TYR A 99 7.00 -3.74 -9.07
N GLY A 100 6.53 -4.50 -8.07
CA GLY A 100 5.15 -4.54 -7.59
C GLY A 100 5.08 -4.52 -6.07
N SER A 101 3.87 -4.40 -5.52
CA SER A 101 3.63 -4.47 -4.09
C SER A 101 2.29 -5.16 -3.81
N LEU A 102 1.76 -5.02 -2.61
CA LEU A 102 0.64 -5.78 -2.09
C LEU A 102 -0.60 -5.77 -2.99
N HIS A 103 -1.09 -4.59 -3.37
CA HIS A 103 -2.25 -4.45 -4.24
C HIS A 103 -2.01 -5.05 -5.62
N CYS A 104 -0.79 -4.91 -6.16
CA CYS A 104 -0.44 -5.39 -7.49
C CYS A 104 -0.54 -6.92 -7.63
N ILE A 105 -0.36 -7.68 -6.54
CA ILE A 105 -0.47 -9.14 -6.53
C ILE A 105 -1.84 -9.65 -6.06
N SER A 106 -2.76 -8.74 -5.76
CA SER A 106 -4.08 -9.09 -5.20
C SER A 106 -5.18 -9.01 -6.26
N MET A 107 -6.26 -9.74 -6.00
CA MET A 107 -7.51 -9.63 -6.74
C MET A 107 -8.66 -9.62 -5.75
N GLN A 108 -9.51 -8.60 -5.82
CA GLN A 108 -10.70 -8.51 -4.99
C GLN A 108 -11.88 -9.17 -5.71
N VAL A 109 -12.59 -10.02 -4.96
CA VAL A 109 -13.81 -10.67 -5.45
C VAL A 109 -14.95 -10.28 -4.50
N PRO A 110 -16.07 -9.73 -5.01
CA PRO A 110 -17.21 -9.37 -4.18
C PRO A 110 -17.77 -10.59 -3.43
N THR A 111 -18.29 -10.34 -2.23
CA THR A 111 -18.94 -11.38 -1.43
C THR A 111 -20.05 -12.07 -2.24
N ASN A 112 -20.18 -13.37 -2.09
CA ASN A 112 -21.15 -14.23 -2.78
C ASN A 112 -20.96 -14.38 -4.31
N THR A 113 -19.84 -13.96 -4.86
CA THR A 113 -19.52 -14.15 -6.28
C THR A 113 -18.97 -15.55 -6.55
N LEU A 114 -18.20 -16.11 -5.62
CA LEU A 114 -17.58 -17.43 -5.78
C LEU A 114 -18.52 -18.54 -5.28
N GLN A 115 -18.51 -19.67 -5.98
CA GLN A 115 -19.21 -20.87 -5.53
C GLN A 115 -18.58 -21.41 -4.24
N ALA A 116 -19.39 -22.00 -3.35
CA ALA A 116 -18.92 -22.54 -2.07
C ALA A 116 -17.80 -23.58 -2.23
N SER A 117 -17.81 -24.37 -3.31
CA SER A 117 -16.75 -25.33 -3.60
C SER A 117 -15.39 -24.65 -3.91
N VAL A 118 -15.42 -23.50 -4.54
CA VAL A 118 -14.20 -22.70 -4.83
C VAL A 118 -13.69 -22.05 -3.56
N LEU A 119 -14.58 -21.48 -2.74
CA LEU A 119 -14.22 -20.93 -1.43
C LEU A 119 -13.53 -21.95 -0.53
N ALA A 120 -14.09 -23.17 -0.45
CA ALA A 120 -13.52 -24.26 0.33
C ALA A 120 -12.11 -24.70 -0.15
N LEU A 121 -11.80 -24.51 -1.43
CA LEU A 121 -10.45 -24.73 -1.97
C LEU A 121 -9.49 -23.61 -1.60
N LEU A 122 -9.94 -22.36 -1.66
CA LEU A 122 -9.14 -21.19 -1.31
C LEU A 122 -8.79 -21.16 0.19
N GLU A 123 -9.73 -21.53 1.07
CA GLU A 123 -9.50 -21.62 2.51
C GLU A 123 -8.43 -22.66 2.88
N LYS A 124 -8.27 -23.72 2.10
CA LYS A 124 -7.20 -24.71 2.31
C LYS A 124 -5.80 -24.22 1.93
N GLY A 125 -5.74 -23.13 1.19
CA GLY A 125 -4.51 -22.62 0.62
C GLY A 125 -3.93 -23.55 -0.46
N VAL A 126 -2.91 -23.05 -1.16
CA VAL A 126 -2.12 -23.87 -2.10
C VAL A 126 -0.84 -24.29 -1.40
N SER A 127 -0.73 -25.58 -1.10
CA SER A 127 0.52 -26.13 -0.56
C SER A 127 1.50 -26.30 -1.71
N ILE A 128 2.51 -25.42 -1.80
CA ILE A 128 3.60 -25.57 -2.76
C ILE A 128 4.63 -26.48 -2.10
N TYR A 129 4.55 -27.77 -2.39
CA TYR A 129 5.65 -28.68 -2.08
C TYR A 129 6.69 -28.52 -3.18
N ALA A 130 7.86 -27.97 -2.81
CA ALA A 130 9.06 -28.16 -3.63
C ALA A 130 9.38 -29.65 -3.64
N GLN A 131 9.31 -30.29 -4.79
CA GLN A 131 9.87 -31.62 -5.02
C GLN A 131 11.37 -31.50 -5.21
#